data_7bc6b296cf492d6cbed4511910278932
#
_entry.id   7bc6b296cf492d6cbed4511910278932
#
_cell.length_a   1.000
_cell.length_b   1.000
_cell.length_c   1.000
_cell.angle_alpha   90.00
_cell.angle_beta   90.00
_cell.angle_gamma   90.00
#
_symmetry.space_group_name_H-M   'P 1'
#
loop_
_entity.id
_entity.type
_entity.pdbx_description
1 polymer ?
#
loop_
_entity_poly.entity_id
_entity_poly.type
_entity_poly.pdbx_seq_one_letter_code
_entity_poly.pdbx_strand_id
1 'polypeptide(L)'
;MDTAERKPPSALFVRRASGLVREMSTTSAAFYNIISSVGGALGNAFVVAASLPLFVVALGSLTLPGYSVGMGIMFFMSLVLVAIFVCLVSVMPRTGGDYVFTSRITSPFLGWLEGWGLVWTTLGFIGTNVLLVCWNISATVEMGVGVMGFTSWTPWIAWWSSLSGVAVTSMVVIIAILLQHLLPARTYFRSFSYLVLGSFVMILLAMPLFIGATPARFEAAFQQFSGVAPAQLASQAATAGATYVPFSMGSLGTVTAAGLFMFIGFQYSIYFAGELKGNVGKNTVTSVLAGLVVVALVNSVFVAIIFGLLGWGGVLTNWGYLFWVGQAPMNGVWPFTPLVAAMVSPNLAVVAFIAEIGAIVANILILSAWSALISRLVFAWSMDRVIPSWFAAVNPRTKSPIRLVVLACVAIFVLSVLTSLGANPTVTIWFTVIMAILTWFMPGVNAILLPFRRKDLFELAPSWARKKVFGVLLLPVLGVVWILFMVWDYGISFVAPFVSAVTSAGLSGFAGYAISTGIVAVIVTNIIGAAIWFVSKWHNKKKGIAFEDIFNQLPPQ
;
A
#
# COMPACT_ATOMS: atom_id res chain seq x y z
N MET A 1 -40.61 -13.46 48.12
CA MET A 1 -40.66 -13.11 46.68
C MET A 1 -39.42 -12.24 46.39
N ASP A 2 -38.41 -12.87 45.90
CA ASP A 2 -37.11 -12.26 45.65
C ASP A 2 -37.14 -11.52 44.30
N THR A 3 -37.23 -10.20 44.34
CA THR A 3 -37.08 -9.37 43.13
C THR A 3 -35.60 -9.28 42.81
N ALA A 4 -35.08 -10.32 42.15
CA ALA A 4 -33.77 -10.23 41.55
C ALA A 4 -33.74 -9.05 40.59
N GLU A 5 -33.06 -7.97 40.97
CA GLU A 5 -32.72 -6.85 40.07
C GLU A 5 -32.07 -7.40 38.81
N ARG A 6 -32.82 -7.48 37.72
CA ARG A 6 -32.26 -7.75 36.40
C ARG A 6 -31.27 -6.61 36.10
N LYS A 7 -30.00 -6.89 36.24
CA LYS A 7 -28.95 -5.99 35.72
C LYS A 7 -29.32 -5.63 34.28
N PRO A 8 -29.30 -4.33 33.93
CA PRO A 8 -29.62 -3.91 32.56
C PRO A 8 -28.67 -4.66 31.61
N PRO A 9 -29.19 -5.12 30.44
CA PRO A 9 -28.34 -5.84 29.47
C PRO A 9 -27.11 -4.99 29.16
N SER A 10 -25.92 -5.58 29.36
CA SER A 10 -24.66 -4.89 29.08
C SER A 10 -24.70 -4.40 27.64
N ALA A 11 -24.44 -3.10 27.41
CA ALA A 11 -24.45 -2.56 26.06
C ALA A 11 -23.50 -3.37 25.18
N LEU A 12 -23.97 -3.85 24.03
CA LEU A 12 -23.20 -4.71 23.13
C LEU A 12 -21.91 -4.02 22.69
N PHE A 13 -22.00 -2.78 22.27
CA PHE A 13 -20.83 -1.99 21.86
C PHE A 13 -20.23 -1.22 23.04
N VAL A 14 -18.95 -0.86 22.92
CA VAL A 14 -18.24 -0.06 23.91
C VAL A 14 -18.87 1.33 24.10
N ARG A 15 -19.40 1.90 23.02
CA ARG A 15 -20.02 3.23 22.99
C ARG A 15 -21.31 3.22 22.17
N ARG A 16 -22.25 4.13 22.49
CA ARG A 16 -23.50 4.32 21.73
C ARG A 16 -23.31 5.08 20.42
N ALA A 17 -22.22 5.87 20.30
CA ALA A 17 -21.83 6.59 19.09
C ALA A 17 -20.32 6.51 18.93
N SER A 18 -19.81 6.51 17.69
CA SER A 18 -18.38 6.44 17.40
C SER A 18 -17.62 7.68 17.89
N GLY A 19 -18.25 8.84 17.84
CA GLY A 19 -17.63 10.14 18.14
C GLY A 19 -16.79 10.67 16.96
N LEU A 20 -16.68 9.92 15.86
CA LEU A 20 -16.12 10.39 14.59
C LEU A 20 -17.15 11.28 13.89
N VAL A 21 -16.69 12.18 13.02
CA VAL A 21 -17.55 13.15 12.32
C VAL A 21 -17.44 12.99 10.81
N ARG A 22 -18.54 13.24 10.10
CA ARG A 22 -18.59 13.19 8.62
C ARG A 22 -17.99 14.47 8.03
N GLU A 23 -16.67 14.54 7.95
CA GLU A 23 -15.96 15.71 7.44
C GLU A 23 -15.12 15.42 6.17
N MET A 24 -14.94 14.15 5.78
CA MET A 24 -14.21 13.77 4.59
C MET A 24 -15.04 14.01 3.33
N SER A 25 -14.60 14.93 2.47
CA SER A 25 -15.24 15.17 1.16
C SER A 25 -14.87 14.08 0.16
N THR A 26 -15.64 13.96 -0.94
CA THR A 26 -15.32 13.06 -2.06
C THR A 26 -13.93 13.33 -2.63
N THR A 27 -13.57 14.60 -2.77
CA THR A 27 -12.24 15.01 -3.25
C THR A 27 -11.15 14.59 -2.28
N SER A 28 -11.34 14.78 -0.97
CA SER A 28 -10.37 14.32 0.03
C SER A 28 -10.24 12.81 0.03
N ALA A 29 -11.32 12.07 -0.18
CA ALA A 29 -11.30 10.62 -0.29
C ALA A 29 -10.54 10.16 -1.58
N ALA A 30 -10.71 10.88 -2.69
CA ALA A 30 -9.97 10.61 -3.92
C ALA A 30 -8.47 10.85 -3.73
N PHE A 31 -8.06 11.98 -3.17
CA PHE A 31 -6.65 12.25 -2.87
C PHE A 31 -6.08 11.26 -1.86
N TYR A 32 -6.88 10.82 -0.88
CA TYR A 32 -6.46 9.78 0.05
C TYR A 32 -6.17 8.45 -0.67
N ASN A 33 -7.04 8.03 -1.58
CA ASN A 33 -6.85 6.82 -2.39
C ASN A 33 -5.63 6.94 -3.31
N ILE A 34 -5.47 8.09 -3.98
CA ILE A 34 -4.34 8.36 -4.87
C ILE A 34 -3.02 8.26 -4.10
N ILE A 35 -2.86 8.99 -2.99
CA ILE A 35 -1.60 9.01 -2.25
C ILE A 35 -1.29 7.66 -1.61
N SER A 36 -2.30 6.91 -1.16
CA SER A 36 -2.10 5.60 -0.55
C SER A 36 -1.48 4.57 -1.50
N SER A 37 -1.59 4.78 -2.82
CA SER A 37 -1.01 3.90 -3.84
C SER A 37 0.09 4.58 -4.64
N VAL A 38 -0.20 5.77 -5.16
CA VAL A 38 0.60 6.44 -6.18
C VAL A 38 1.62 7.39 -5.58
N GLY A 39 1.42 7.84 -4.32
CA GLY A 39 2.32 8.81 -3.71
C GLY A 39 3.78 8.36 -3.71
N GLY A 40 4.03 7.12 -3.28
CA GLY A 40 5.32 6.49 -3.42
C GLY A 40 5.69 6.22 -4.88
N ALA A 41 4.74 5.79 -5.70
CA ALA A 41 5.00 5.44 -7.09
C ALA A 41 5.27 6.64 -8.01
N LEU A 42 4.65 7.82 -7.81
CA LEU A 42 4.94 9.00 -8.62
C LEU A 42 6.37 9.50 -8.45
N GLY A 43 6.83 9.63 -7.20
CA GLY A 43 8.24 9.94 -6.94
C GLY A 43 9.17 8.78 -7.25
N ASN A 44 8.66 7.58 -7.14
CA ASN A 44 9.38 6.33 -7.23
C ASN A 44 8.91 5.47 -8.42
N ALA A 45 8.26 6.04 -9.46
CA ALA A 45 7.70 5.27 -10.56
C ALA A 45 8.73 4.40 -11.25
N PHE A 46 9.97 4.89 -11.40
CA PHE A 46 11.09 4.09 -11.90
C PHE A 46 11.54 3.04 -10.92
N VAL A 47 11.49 3.36 -9.66
CA VAL A 47 11.84 2.48 -8.57
C VAL A 47 10.93 1.27 -8.57
N VAL A 48 9.64 1.46 -8.70
CA VAL A 48 8.69 0.36 -8.72
C VAL A 48 8.89 -0.46 -9.99
N ALA A 49 9.01 0.16 -11.15
CA ALA A 49 9.30 -0.54 -12.39
C ALA A 49 10.69 -1.20 -12.39
N ALA A 50 11.69 -0.58 -11.78
CA ALA A 50 13.03 -1.15 -11.62
C ALA A 50 13.11 -2.16 -10.46
N SER A 51 12.22 -2.11 -9.47
CA SER A 51 12.11 -3.13 -8.42
C SER A 51 11.29 -4.35 -8.84
N LEU A 52 10.52 -4.22 -9.90
CA LEU A 52 9.88 -5.38 -10.52
C LEU A 52 10.85 -6.49 -10.90
N PRO A 53 12.10 -6.24 -11.35
CA PRO A 53 13.08 -7.30 -11.47
C PRO A 53 13.32 -8.10 -10.20
N LEU A 54 13.09 -7.57 -9.02
CA LEU A 54 13.22 -8.32 -7.78
C LEU A 54 12.03 -9.26 -7.53
N PHE A 55 10.84 -8.86 -7.87
CA PHE A 55 9.72 -9.78 -8.04
C PHE A 55 10.02 -10.78 -9.18
N VAL A 56 10.68 -10.33 -10.21
CA VAL A 56 11.01 -11.07 -11.42
C VAL A 56 12.28 -11.92 -11.27
N VAL A 57 13.27 -11.57 -10.44
CA VAL A 57 14.40 -12.47 -10.13
C VAL A 57 13.96 -13.69 -9.35
N ALA A 58 12.93 -13.54 -8.52
CA ALA A 58 12.23 -14.71 -8.01
C ALA A 58 11.42 -15.45 -9.12
N LEU A 59 11.14 -14.83 -10.27
CA LEU A 59 10.08 -15.22 -11.20
C LEU A 59 10.45 -15.17 -12.71
N GLY A 60 11.65 -14.78 -13.09
CA GLY A 60 12.19 -14.95 -14.44
C GLY A 60 12.36 -13.71 -15.31
N SER A 61 11.36 -12.93 -15.71
CA SER A 61 11.60 -11.89 -16.72
C SER A 61 10.48 -10.87 -16.89
N LEU A 62 10.87 -9.63 -17.20
CA LEU A 62 9.95 -8.54 -17.48
C LEU A 62 10.30 -7.85 -18.81
N THR A 63 9.29 -7.58 -19.64
CA THR A 63 9.40 -6.75 -20.84
C THR A 63 8.41 -5.59 -20.76
N LEU A 64 8.68 -4.47 -21.44
CA LEU A 64 7.76 -3.33 -21.46
C LEU A 64 6.36 -3.68 -22.00
N PRO A 65 6.20 -4.44 -23.10
CA PRO A 65 4.87 -4.88 -23.54
C PRO A 65 4.17 -5.75 -22.50
N GLY A 66 4.87 -6.70 -21.90
CA GLY A 66 4.35 -7.55 -20.83
C GLY A 66 3.89 -6.73 -19.63
N TYR A 67 4.71 -5.77 -19.20
CA TYR A 67 4.37 -4.83 -18.13
C TYR A 67 3.05 -4.10 -18.42
N SER A 68 2.94 -3.47 -19.60
CA SER A 68 1.75 -2.70 -19.97
C SER A 68 0.47 -3.55 -20.02
N VAL A 69 0.57 -4.78 -20.55
CA VAL A 69 -0.55 -5.73 -20.61
C VAL A 69 -0.95 -6.18 -19.19
N GLY A 70 0.01 -6.54 -18.34
CA GLY A 70 -0.25 -6.96 -16.96
C GLY A 70 -0.92 -5.86 -16.14
N MET A 71 -0.44 -4.61 -16.26
CA MET A 71 -1.09 -3.45 -15.62
C MET A 71 -2.50 -3.21 -16.16
N GLY A 72 -2.73 -3.41 -17.46
CA GLY A 72 -4.04 -3.35 -18.07
C GLY A 72 -5.00 -4.39 -17.50
N ILE A 73 -4.57 -5.64 -17.37
CA ILE A 73 -5.36 -6.70 -16.74
C ILE A 73 -5.72 -6.30 -15.30
N MET A 74 -4.73 -5.85 -14.52
CA MET A 74 -4.96 -5.43 -13.14
C MET A 74 -5.95 -4.27 -13.04
N PHE A 75 -5.88 -3.29 -13.96
CA PHE A 75 -6.85 -2.20 -14.03
C PHE A 75 -8.28 -2.71 -14.24
N PHE A 76 -8.51 -3.55 -15.25
CA PHE A 76 -9.84 -4.08 -15.55
C PHE A 76 -10.38 -4.96 -14.41
N MET A 77 -9.54 -5.78 -13.81
CA MET A 77 -9.94 -6.59 -12.66
C MET A 77 -10.20 -5.73 -11.41
N SER A 78 -9.46 -4.64 -11.24
CA SER A 78 -9.75 -3.66 -10.17
C SER A 78 -11.11 -2.98 -10.34
N LEU A 79 -11.64 -2.82 -11.55
CA LEU A 79 -13.02 -2.33 -11.77
C LEU A 79 -14.07 -3.30 -11.18
N VAL A 80 -13.82 -4.61 -11.26
CA VAL A 80 -14.68 -5.62 -10.61
C VAL A 80 -14.65 -5.42 -9.09
N LEU A 81 -13.46 -5.23 -8.53
CA LEU A 81 -13.28 -4.97 -7.10
C LEU A 81 -13.94 -3.65 -6.66
N VAL A 82 -13.84 -2.58 -7.48
CA VAL A 82 -14.56 -1.31 -7.24
C VAL A 82 -16.06 -1.56 -7.12
N ALA A 83 -16.65 -2.31 -8.06
CA ALA A 83 -18.08 -2.61 -8.01
C ALA A 83 -18.46 -3.34 -6.71
N ILE A 84 -17.66 -4.33 -6.29
CA ILE A 84 -17.87 -5.05 -5.03
C ILE A 84 -17.82 -4.07 -3.84
N PHE A 85 -16.77 -3.27 -3.70
CA PHE A 85 -16.64 -2.32 -2.59
C PHE A 85 -17.75 -1.27 -2.56
N VAL A 86 -18.16 -0.77 -3.71
CA VAL A 86 -19.29 0.16 -3.80
C VAL A 86 -20.56 -0.44 -3.23
N CYS A 87 -20.85 -1.71 -3.52
CA CYS A 87 -21.98 -2.41 -2.95
C CYS A 87 -21.83 -2.56 -1.43
N LEU A 88 -20.69 -3.09 -0.96
CA LEU A 88 -20.43 -3.33 0.47
C LEU A 88 -20.50 -2.05 1.31
N VAL A 89 -19.87 -0.97 0.83
CA VAL A 89 -19.91 0.34 1.51
C VAL A 89 -21.32 0.95 1.51
N SER A 90 -22.08 0.75 0.44
CA SER A 90 -23.45 1.29 0.35
C SER A 90 -24.38 0.65 1.39
N VAL A 91 -24.20 -0.64 1.67
CA VAL A 91 -25.03 -1.37 2.65
C VAL A 91 -24.49 -1.26 4.09
N MET A 92 -23.20 -1.03 4.25
CA MET A 92 -22.52 -0.92 5.54
C MET A 92 -21.58 0.30 5.61
N PRO A 93 -22.11 1.55 5.60
CA PRO A 93 -21.30 2.77 5.61
C PRO A 93 -20.71 3.05 6.99
N ARG A 94 -19.76 2.23 7.43
CA ARG A 94 -19.13 2.30 8.76
C ARG A 94 -17.62 2.40 8.63
N THR A 95 -16.98 3.03 9.62
CA THR A 95 -15.52 3.07 9.76
C THR A 95 -14.96 1.70 10.08
N GLY A 96 -13.88 1.28 9.41
CA GLY A 96 -13.24 -0.02 9.58
C GLY A 96 -13.21 -0.90 8.33
N GLY A 97 -13.88 -0.47 7.24
CA GLY A 97 -13.76 -1.10 5.90
C GLY A 97 -14.00 -2.60 5.89
N ASP A 98 -13.09 -3.35 5.28
CA ASP A 98 -13.17 -4.80 5.05
C ASP A 98 -13.46 -5.60 6.33
N TYR A 99 -12.84 -5.23 7.45
CA TYR A 99 -13.13 -5.84 8.74
C TYR A 99 -14.63 -5.83 9.07
N VAL A 100 -15.31 -4.68 8.86
CA VAL A 100 -16.73 -4.56 9.12
C VAL A 100 -17.54 -5.45 8.17
N PHE A 101 -17.16 -5.50 6.90
CA PHE A 101 -17.87 -6.30 5.90
C PHE A 101 -17.74 -7.79 6.20
N THR A 102 -16.52 -8.28 6.32
CA THR A 102 -16.23 -9.71 6.53
C THR A 102 -16.76 -10.21 7.86
N SER A 103 -16.62 -9.44 8.92
CA SER A 103 -17.09 -9.85 10.25
C SER A 103 -18.61 -9.95 10.36
N ARG A 104 -19.38 -9.26 9.49
CA ARG A 104 -20.87 -9.26 9.49
C ARG A 104 -21.47 -10.15 8.42
N ILE A 105 -20.74 -10.46 7.36
CA ILE A 105 -21.23 -11.30 6.25
C ILE A 105 -20.72 -12.72 6.37
N THR A 106 -19.40 -12.88 6.52
CA THR A 106 -18.74 -14.18 6.42
C THR A 106 -18.49 -14.80 7.78
N SER A 107 -17.64 -14.20 8.59
CA SER A 107 -17.30 -14.69 9.93
C SER A 107 -16.61 -13.59 10.74
N PRO A 108 -16.96 -13.41 12.02
CA PRO A 108 -16.28 -12.48 12.92
C PRO A 108 -14.78 -12.76 13.04
N PHE A 109 -14.41 -14.04 13.12
CA PHE A 109 -13.00 -14.46 13.23
C PHE A 109 -12.21 -14.18 11.96
N LEU A 110 -12.78 -14.47 10.78
CA LEU A 110 -12.13 -14.16 9.51
C LEU A 110 -12.01 -12.65 9.29
N GLY A 111 -13.02 -11.86 9.66
CA GLY A 111 -12.92 -10.39 9.62
C GLY A 111 -11.81 -9.87 10.52
N TRP A 112 -11.65 -10.44 11.71
CA TRP A 112 -10.54 -10.12 12.59
C TRP A 112 -9.17 -10.44 11.95
N LEU A 113 -8.99 -11.65 11.40
CA LEU A 113 -7.74 -12.04 10.76
C LEU A 113 -7.42 -11.22 9.52
N GLU A 114 -8.44 -10.86 8.72
CA GLU A 114 -8.29 -9.96 7.57
C GLU A 114 -7.79 -8.59 8.00
N GLY A 115 -8.46 -7.97 8.99
CA GLY A 115 -8.03 -6.68 9.53
C GLY A 115 -6.64 -6.76 10.18
N TRP A 116 -6.35 -7.85 10.92
CA TRP A 116 -5.05 -8.12 11.51
C TRP A 116 -3.97 -8.21 10.44
N GLY A 117 -4.23 -8.96 9.36
CA GLY A 117 -3.34 -9.05 8.20
C GLY A 117 -3.07 -7.70 7.57
N LEU A 118 -4.12 -6.88 7.37
CA LEU A 118 -3.95 -5.54 6.79
C LEU A 118 -3.13 -4.59 7.68
N VAL A 119 -3.31 -4.65 9.00
CA VAL A 119 -2.49 -3.83 9.92
C VAL A 119 -1.02 -4.21 9.78
N TRP A 120 -0.70 -5.51 9.78
CA TRP A 120 0.68 -5.97 9.64
C TRP A 120 1.26 -5.71 8.25
N THR A 121 0.46 -5.86 7.18
CA THR A 121 0.82 -5.42 5.83
C THR A 121 1.21 -3.94 5.82
N THR A 122 0.36 -3.10 6.40
CA THR A 122 0.58 -1.65 6.44
C THR A 122 1.80 -1.30 7.30
N LEU A 123 2.00 -1.95 8.43
CA LEU A 123 3.17 -1.75 9.30
C LEU A 123 4.47 -2.17 8.60
N GLY A 124 4.48 -3.27 7.85
CA GLY A 124 5.63 -3.69 7.05
C GLY A 124 6.00 -2.65 5.99
N PHE A 125 5.01 -2.12 5.29
CA PHE A 125 5.24 -1.02 4.33
C PHE A 125 5.70 0.27 5.00
N ILE A 126 5.23 0.59 6.18
CA ILE A 126 5.63 1.78 6.94
C ILE A 126 7.15 1.79 7.16
N GLY A 127 7.73 0.68 7.65
CA GLY A 127 9.17 0.57 7.86
C GLY A 127 9.97 0.84 6.59
N THR A 128 9.57 0.21 5.48
CA THR A 128 10.22 0.40 4.18
C THR A 128 10.03 1.81 3.62
N ASN A 129 8.87 2.45 3.83
CA ASN A 129 8.61 3.79 3.29
C ASN A 129 9.42 4.89 3.97
N VAL A 130 9.80 4.75 5.24
CA VAL A 130 10.77 5.69 5.85
C VAL A 130 12.13 5.57 5.17
N LEU A 131 12.57 4.36 4.84
CA LEU A 131 13.80 4.18 4.05
C LEU A 131 13.68 4.82 2.66
N LEU A 132 12.51 4.74 2.02
CA LEU A 132 12.27 5.45 0.76
C LEU A 132 12.42 6.97 0.93
N VAL A 133 11.96 7.55 2.03
CA VAL A 133 12.21 8.97 2.33
C VAL A 133 13.72 9.25 2.45
N CYS A 134 14.46 8.40 3.17
CA CYS A 134 15.91 8.52 3.31
C CYS A 134 16.62 8.42 1.95
N TRP A 135 16.23 7.47 1.11
CA TRP A 135 16.81 7.27 -0.22
C TRP A 135 16.48 8.44 -1.18
N ASN A 136 15.27 9.01 -1.10
CA ASN A 136 14.94 10.24 -1.84
C ASN A 136 15.83 11.41 -1.38
N ILE A 137 16.07 11.56 -0.08
CA ILE A 137 16.99 12.59 0.43
C ILE A 137 18.42 12.32 -0.07
N SER A 138 18.88 11.06 -0.03
CA SER A 138 20.19 10.69 -0.59
C SER A 138 20.30 11.03 -2.08
N ALA A 139 19.25 10.76 -2.87
CA ALA A 139 19.20 11.12 -4.29
C ALA A 139 19.18 12.64 -4.51
N THR A 140 18.50 13.39 -3.64
CA THR A 140 18.54 14.86 -3.64
C THR A 140 19.96 15.38 -3.43
N VAL A 141 20.67 14.79 -2.45
CA VAL A 141 22.07 15.15 -2.16
C VAL A 141 22.98 14.77 -3.32
N GLU A 142 22.80 13.56 -3.89
CA GLU A 142 23.56 13.12 -5.07
C GLU A 142 23.34 14.02 -6.29
N MET A 143 22.11 14.48 -6.50
CA MET A 143 21.79 15.47 -7.53
C MET A 143 22.56 16.78 -7.30
N GLY A 144 22.62 17.24 -6.05
CA GLY A 144 23.41 18.41 -5.67
C GLY A 144 24.91 18.23 -5.94
N VAL A 145 25.46 17.07 -5.62
CA VAL A 145 26.90 16.76 -5.82
C VAL A 145 27.22 16.54 -7.30
N GLY A 146 26.53 15.58 -7.94
CA GLY A 146 26.88 15.11 -9.28
C GLY A 146 26.46 16.06 -10.40
N VAL A 147 25.29 16.72 -10.26
CA VAL A 147 24.73 17.57 -11.31
C VAL A 147 24.98 19.06 -11.06
N MET A 148 24.84 19.52 -9.79
CA MET A 148 24.99 20.95 -9.45
C MET A 148 26.41 21.33 -8.97
N GLY A 149 27.28 20.35 -8.72
CA GLY A 149 28.66 20.59 -8.33
C GLY A 149 28.90 20.91 -6.84
N PHE A 150 27.93 20.61 -5.96
CA PHE A 150 28.04 20.85 -4.52
C PHE A 150 28.84 19.74 -3.82
N THR A 151 30.12 19.61 -4.15
CA THR A 151 31.00 18.50 -3.68
C THR A 151 31.09 18.38 -2.16
N SER A 152 30.87 19.46 -1.41
CA SER A 152 30.82 19.45 0.07
C SER A 152 29.67 18.60 0.64
N TRP A 153 28.70 18.24 -0.18
CA TRP A 153 27.55 17.41 0.23
C TRP A 153 27.84 15.90 0.17
N THR A 154 28.92 15.48 -0.45
CA THR A 154 29.26 14.04 -0.65
C THR A 154 29.12 13.19 0.63
N PRO A 155 29.59 13.60 1.82
CA PRO A 155 29.44 12.77 3.04
C PRO A 155 27.99 12.50 3.44
N TRP A 156 27.07 13.36 3.05
CA TRP A 156 25.67 13.25 3.41
C TRP A 156 24.89 12.20 2.60
N ILE A 157 25.39 11.78 1.44
CA ILE A 157 24.72 10.78 0.58
C ILE A 157 24.51 9.48 1.35
N ALA A 158 25.58 8.90 1.88
CA ALA A 158 25.52 7.66 2.65
C ALA A 158 24.93 7.87 4.06
N TRP A 159 25.11 9.08 4.64
CA TRP A 159 24.62 9.34 6.00
C TRP A 159 23.10 9.19 6.12
N TRP A 160 22.33 9.68 5.15
CA TRP A 160 20.87 9.56 5.18
C TRP A 160 20.37 8.12 5.15
N SER A 161 21.13 7.21 4.56
CA SER A 161 20.85 5.75 4.56
C SER A 161 21.42 5.02 5.79
N SER A 162 22.20 5.70 6.63
CA SER A 162 22.73 5.15 7.88
C SER A 162 21.64 5.06 8.97
N LEU A 163 21.92 4.29 10.03
CA LEU A 163 21.03 4.18 11.19
C LEU A 163 20.67 5.56 11.78
N SER A 164 21.65 6.46 11.89
CA SER A 164 21.42 7.81 12.40
C SER A 164 20.52 8.63 11.48
N GLY A 165 20.75 8.56 10.16
CA GLY A 165 19.92 9.25 9.17
C GLY A 165 18.49 8.74 9.18
N VAL A 166 18.28 7.41 9.25
CA VAL A 166 16.96 6.78 9.37
C VAL A 166 16.26 7.21 10.66
N ALA A 167 16.96 7.24 11.79
CA ALA A 167 16.39 7.68 13.07
C ALA A 167 15.93 9.15 13.00
N VAL A 168 16.75 10.04 12.46
CA VAL A 168 16.41 11.47 12.30
C VAL A 168 15.23 11.63 11.33
N THR A 169 15.26 10.96 10.19
CA THR A 169 14.15 10.99 9.22
C THR A 169 12.85 10.49 9.83
N SER A 170 12.91 9.39 10.61
CA SER A 170 11.74 8.86 11.31
C SER A 170 11.14 9.88 12.26
N MET A 171 11.97 10.60 13.01
CA MET A 171 11.51 11.64 13.93
C MET A 171 10.85 12.81 13.20
N VAL A 172 11.44 13.28 12.10
CA VAL A 172 10.85 14.35 11.26
C VAL A 172 9.50 13.91 10.70
N VAL A 173 9.41 12.68 10.17
CA VAL A 173 8.16 12.09 9.66
C VAL A 173 7.10 12.01 10.76
N ILE A 174 7.46 11.52 11.94
CA ILE A 174 6.54 11.41 13.09
C ILE A 174 6.03 12.79 13.50
N ILE A 175 6.89 13.79 13.60
CA ILE A 175 6.49 15.17 13.92
C ILE A 175 5.50 15.69 12.87
N ALA A 176 5.78 15.52 11.59
CA ALA A 176 4.89 15.92 10.50
C ALA A 176 3.51 15.23 10.59
N ILE A 177 3.48 13.92 10.84
CA ILE A 177 2.24 13.15 11.02
C ILE A 177 1.46 13.66 12.23
N LEU A 178 2.10 13.82 13.39
CA LEU A 178 1.43 14.28 14.60
C LEU A 178 0.87 15.68 14.43
N LEU A 179 1.64 16.63 13.89
CA LEU A 179 1.16 17.99 13.61
C LEU A 179 -0.07 17.99 12.73
N GLN A 180 -0.08 17.16 11.69
CA GLN A 180 -1.22 17.02 10.78
C GLN A 180 -2.45 16.43 11.49
N HIS A 181 -2.29 15.36 12.28
CA HIS A 181 -3.40 14.71 12.98
C HIS A 181 -3.93 15.44 14.20
N LEU A 182 -3.19 16.45 14.71
CA LEU A 182 -3.68 17.36 15.75
C LEU A 182 -4.65 18.42 15.20
N LEU A 183 -4.76 18.56 13.90
CA LEU A 183 -5.74 19.45 13.26
C LEU A 183 -7.18 18.92 13.47
N PRO A 184 -8.19 19.80 13.55
CA PRO A 184 -9.59 19.39 13.48
C PRO A 184 -9.87 18.61 12.20
N ALA A 185 -10.76 17.60 12.26
CA ALA A 185 -10.98 16.67 11.15
C ALA A 185 -11.19 17.36 9.78
N ARG A 186 -12.00 18.42 9.72
CA ARG A 186 -12.21 19.20 8.48
C ARG A 186 -10.92 19.80 7.93
N THR A 187 -10.12 20.41 8.81
CA THR A 187 -8.83 21.03 8.45
C THR A 187 -7.83 19.97 8.04
N TYR A 188 -7.78 18.84 8.77
CA TYR A 188 -6.94 17.69 8.42
C TYR A 188 -7.20 17.20 6.99
N PHE A 189 -8.44 16.85 6.64
CA PHE A 189 -8.75 16.35 5.31
C PHE A 189 -8.50 17.38 4.20
N ARG A 190 -8.75 18.66 4.49
CA ARG A 190 -8.54 19.73 3.52
C ARG A 190 -7.04 20.01 3.28
N SER A 191 -6.26 20.19 4.34
CA SER A 191 -4.81 20.41 4.24
C SER A 191 -4.10 19.20 3.63
N PHE A 192 -4.50 17.99 4.01
CA PHE A 192 -4.01 16.75 3.41
C PHE A 192 -4.20 16.74 1.89
N SER A 193 -5.40 17.10 1.41
CA SER A 193 -5.69 17.14 -0.02
C SER A 193 -4.83 18.17 -0.76
N TYR A 194 -4.61 19.35 -0.20
CA TYR A 194 -3.75 20.36 -0.80
C TYR A 194 -2.28 19.95 -0.82
N LEU A 195 -1.79 19.30 0.23
CA LEU A 195 -0.42 18.79 0.28
C LEU A 195 -0.21 17.68 -0.76
N VAL A 196 -1.18 16.77 -0.92
CA VAL A 196 -1.14 15.73 -1.96
C VAL A 196 -1.11 16.36 -3.36
N LEU A 197 -2.01 17.30 -3.63
CA LEU A 197 -2.04 18.01 -4.91
C LEU A 197 -0.71 18.74 -5.17
N GLY A 198 -0.21 19.48 -4.18
CA GLY A 198 1.04 20.21 -4.27
C GLY A 198 2.24 19.29 -4.55
N SER A 199 2.34 18.17 -3.83
CA SER A 199 3.40 17.19 -4.06
C SER A 199 3.36 16.61 -5.47
N PHE A 200 2.16 16.30 -6.00
CA PHE A 200 2.01 15.79 -7.35
C PHE A 200 2.37 16.83 -8.41
N VAL A 201 1.95 18.09 -8.24
CA VAL A 201 2.35 19.17 -9.14
C VAL A 201 3.87 19.30 -9.17
N MET A 202 4.53 19.27 -8.01
CA MET A 202 5.99 19.33 -7.93
C MET A 202 6.66 18.15 -8.64
N ILE A 203 6.21 16.92 -8.43
CA ILE A 203 6.75 15.71 -9.09
C ILE A 203 6.59 15.82 -10.61
N LEU A 204 5.43 16.26 -11.07
CA LEU A 204 5.14 16.39 -12.51
C LEU A 204 6.04 17.43 -13.20
N LEU A 205 6.65 18.35 -12.47
CA LEU A 205 7.66 19.27 -13.03
C LEU A 205 8.90 18.54 -13.59
N ALA A 206 9.16 17.30 -13.16
CA ALA A 206 10.23 16.50 -13.75
C ALA A 206 9.91 16.01 -15.18
N MET A 207 8.64 15.95 -15.58
CA MET A 207 8.24 15.38 -16.87
C MET A 207 8.76 16.13 -18.09
N PRO A 208 8.63 17.48 -18.17
CA PRO A 208 9.20 18.24 -19.27
C PRO A 208 10.71 18.05 -19.46
N LEU A 209 11.43 17.65 -18.41
CA LEU A 209 12.89 17.43 -18.47
C LEU A 209 13.26 16.22 -19.33
N PHE A 210 12.32 15.32 -19.61
CA PHE A 210 12.53 14.19 -20.51
C PHE A 210 12.25 14.52 -21.99
N ILE A 211 11.85 15.75 -22.33
CA ILE A 211 11.65 16.16 -23.72
C ILE A 211 12.99 16.06 -24.47
N GLY A 212 13.00 15.30 -25.55
CA GLY A 212 14.20 15.01 -26.32
C GLY A 212 15.16 14.00 -25.66
N ALA A 213 14.73 13.31 -24.61
CA ALA A 213 15.45 12.17 -24.08
C ALA A 213 15.49 11.02 -25.10
N THR A 214 16.64 10.37 -25.19
CA THR A 214 16.82 9.14 -25.97
C THR A 214 17.66 8.16 -25.14
N PRO A 215 17.61 6.85 -25.40
CA PRO A 215 18.46 5.90 -24.71
C PRO A 215 19.95 6.29 -24.76
N ALA A 216 20.47 6.64 -25.93
CA ALA A 216 21.87 7.03 -26.11
C ALA A 216 22.26 8.28 -25.30
N ARG A 217 21.38 9.29 -25.27
CA ARG A 217 21.61 10.49 -24.46
C ARG A 217 21.62 10.19 -22.97
N PHE A 218 20.72 9.32 -22.51
CA PHE A 218 20.68 8.90 -21.12
C PHE A 218 21.88 8.03 -20.74
N GLU A 219 22.30 7.12 -21.60
CA GLU A 219 23.51 6.30 -21.41
C GLU A 219 24.77 7.17 -21.28
N ALA A 220 24.92 8.16 -22.14
CA ALA A 220 26.03 9.12 -22.07
C ALA A 220 26.01 9.95 -20.77
N ALA A 221 24.82 10.44 -20.38
CA ALA A 221 24.64 11.18 -19.13
C ALA A 221 24.95 10.29 -17.91
N PHE A 222 24.44 9.08 -17.89
CA PHE A 222 24.71 8.12 -16.82
C PHE A 222 26.22 7.83 -16.69
N GLN A 223 26.90 7.55 -17.80
CA GLN A 223 28.34 7.31 -17.80
C GLN A 223 29.12 8.53 -17.29
N GLN A 224 28.69 9.74 -17.68
CA GLN A 224 29.32 10.98 -17.23
C GLN A 224 29.21 11.16 -15.71
N PHE A 225 28.03 10.88 -15.13
CA PHE A 225 27.75 11.12 -13.69
C PHE A 225 28.20 9.95 -12.81
N SER A 226 28.06 8.71 -13.27
CA SER A 226 28.40 7.51 -12.48
C SER A 226 29.84 7.05 -12.63
N GLY A 227 30.51 7.44 -13.72
CA GLY A 227 31.79 6.88 -14.12
C GLY A 227 31.74 5.43 -14.61
N VAL A 228 30.55 4.84 -14.70
CA VAL A 228 30.34 3.43 -15.07
C VAL A 228 29.80 3.34 -16.50
N ALA A 229 30.49 2.57 -17.36
CA ALA A 229 30.04 2.36 -18.73
C ALA A 229 28.74 1.51 -18.74
N PRO A 230 27.76 1.81 -19.64
CA PRO A 230 26.51 1.05 -19.75
C PRO A 230 26.71 -0.46 -19.92
N ALA A 231 27.70 -0.87 -20.71
CA ALA A 231 28.05 -2.28 -20.92
C ALA A 231 28.60 -2.95 -19.63
N GLN A 232 29.38 -2.24 -18.84
CA GLN A 232 29.84 -2.71 -17.53
C GLN A 232 28.69 -2.88 -16.56
N LEU A 233 27.75 -1.91 -16.49
CA LEU A 233 26.55 -1.99 -15.67
C LEU A 233 25.71 -3.20 -16.04
N ALA A 234 25.49 -3.44 -17.35
CA ALA A 234 24.74 -4.59 -17.85
C ALA A 234 25.42 -5.92 -17.48
N SER A 235 26.75 -6.00 -17.58
CA SER A 235 27.52 -7.17 -17.17
C SER A 235 27.42 -7.42 -15.67
N GLN A 236 27.50 -6.39 -14.84
CA GLN A 236 27.34 -6.49 -13.39
C GLN A 236 25.92 -6.99 -13.04
N ALA A 237 24.88 -6.43 -13.67
CA ALA A 237 23.51 -6.85 -13.46
C ALA A 237 23.29 -8.33 -13.88
N ALA A 238 23.83 -8.74 -15.02
CA ALA A 238 23.78 -10.14 -15.48
C ALA A 238 24.50 -11.10 -14.51
N THR A 239 25.69 -10.72 -14.03
CA THR A 239 26.44 -11.50 -13.03
C THR A 239 25.69 -11.60 -11.71
N ALA A 240 24.95 -10.56 -11.33
CA ALA A 240 24.11 -10.54 -10.15
C ALA A 240 22.79 -11.32 -10.33
N GLY A 241 22.52 -11.86 -11.54
CA GLY A 241 21.37 -12.70 -11.84
C GLY A 241 20.22 -12.00 -12.58
N ALA A 242 20.42 -10.79 -13.09
CA ALA A 242 19.42 -10.12 -13.92
C ALA A 242 19.22 -10.89 -15.23
N THR A 243 17.98 -11.28 -15.53
CA THR A 243 17.63 -11.95 -16.76
C THR A 243 16.46 -11.20 -17.43
N TYR A 244 16.63 -10.86 -18.70
CA TYR A 244 15.61 -10.21 -19.52
C TYR A 244 15.13 -11.18 -20.59
N VAL A 245 13.92 -11.69 -20.41
CA VAL A 245 13.30 -12.65 -21.33
C VAL A 245 12.22 -11.92 -22.14
N PRO A 246 12.05 -12.23 -23.44
CA PRO A 246 10.97 -11.67 -24.24
C PRO A 246 9.58 -11.93 -23.63
N PHE A 247 8.62 -11.06 -23.94
CA PHE A 247 7.24 -11.24 -23.50
C PHE A 247 6.71 -12.63 -23.85
N SER A 248 6.13 -13.29 -22.86
CA SER A 248 5.45 -14.57 -23.02
C SER A 248 4.19 -14.59 -22.13
N MET A 249 3.26 -15.48 -22.43
CA MET A 249 2.09 -15.68 -21.57
C MET A 249 2.47 -16.15 -20.16
N GLY A 250 3.61 -16.82 -20.00
CA GLY A 250 4.13 -17.21 -18.69
C GLY A 250 4.60 -16.02 -17.86
N SER A 251 5.20 -14.99 -18.48
CA SER A 251 5.62 -13.77 -17.79
C SER A 251 4.44 -12.84 -17.44
N LEU A 252 3.29 -13.01 -18.10
CA LEU A 252 2.12 -12.17 -17.89
C LEU A 252 1.57 -12.25 -16.46
N GLY A 253 1.47 -13.47 -15.90
CA GLY A 253 1.03 -13.66 -14.52
C GLY A 253 1.92 -12.92 -13.52
N THR A 254 3.24 -13.02 -13.69
CA THR A 254 4.24 -12.32 -12.87
C THR A 254 4.03 -10.81 -12.85
N VAL A 255 3.77 -10.23 -14.01
CA VAL A 255 3.60 -8.77 -14.14
C VAL A 255 2.26 -8.34 -13.54
N THR A 256 1.22 -9.13 -13.72
CA THR A 256 -0.10 -8.86 -13.12
C THR A 256 0.01 -8.88 -11.59
N ALA A 257 0.79 -9.80 -11.04
CA ALA A 257 1.08 -9.87 -9.62
C ALA A 257 1.84 -8.66 -9.07
N ALA A 258 2.82 -8.17 -9.84
CA ALA A 258 3.43 -6.89 -9.51
C ALA A 258 2.39 -5.77 -9.50
N GLY A 259 1.37 -5.86 -10.37
CA GLY A 259 0.22 -4.97 -10.38
C GLY A 259 -0.56 -4.96 -9.07
N LEU A 260 -0.75 -6.10 -8.40
CA LEU A 260 -1.39 -6.13 -7.07
C LEU A 260 -0.69 -5.21 -6.08
N PHE A 261 0.64 -5.23 -6.05
CA PHE A 261 1.43 -4.36 -5.20
C PHE A 261 1.26 -2.88 -5.58
N MET A 262 1.27 -2.58 -6.86
CA MET A 262 1.19 -1.20 -7.37
C MET A 262 -0.19 -0.59 -7.22
N PHE A 263 -1.24 -1.40 -7.27
CA PHE A 263 -2.62 -0.97 -7.12
C PHE A 263 -3.12 -1.02 -5.67
N ILE A 264 -2.34 -1.52 -4.70
CA ILE A 264 -2.75 -1.53 -3.30
C ILE A 264 -3.02 -0.09 -2.82
N GLY A 265 -4.14 0.12 -2.13
CA GLY A 265 -4.45 1.41 -1.52
C GLY A 265 -5.41 2.30 -2.33
N PHE A 266 -5.66 2.03 -3.61
CA PHE A 266 -6.58 2.83 -4.44
C PHE A 266 -8.01 2.90 -3.87
N GLN A 267 -8.37 2.01 -2.96
CA GLN A 267 -9.69 1.90 -2.33
C GLN A 267 -9.70 2.25 -0.82
N TYR A 268 -8.60 2.66 -0.24
CA TYR A 268 -8.46 2.78 1.22
C TYR A 268 -9.39 3.83 1.87
N SER A 269 -10.03 4.72 1.10
CA SER A 269 -11.08 5.60 1.63
C SER A 269 -12.30 4.83 2.18
N ILE A 270 -12.50 3.55 1.84
CA ILE A 270 -13.58 2.72 2.40
C ILE A 270 -13.46 2.55 3.92
N TYR A 271 -12.24 2.62 4.48
CA TYR A 271 -12.03 2.55 5.93
C TYR A 271 -12.54 3.79 6.67
N PHE A 272 -12.82 4.85 5.93
CA PHE A 272 -13.42 6.10 6.41
C PHE A 272 -14.88 6.25 6.00
N ALA A 273 -15.55 5.18 5.60
CA ALA A 273 -16.94 5.27 5.11
C ALA A 273 -17.89 5.94 6.10
N GLY A 274 -17.66 5.78 7.41
CA GLY A 274 -18.40 6.48 8.46
C GLY A 274 -18.11 7.99 8.57
N GLU A 275 -17.00 8.47 7.97
CA GLU A 275 -16.55 9.86 8.01
C GLU A 275 -16.82 10.59 6.68
N LEU A 276 -17.32 9.89 5.62
CA LEU A 276 -17.66 10.48 4.33
C LEU A 276 -18.91 11.36 4.41
N LYS A 277 -18.85 12.56 3.82
CA LYS A 277 -19.98 13.48 3.69
C LYS A 277 -20.98 13.00 2.63
N GLY A 278 -22.24 13.36 2.81
CA GLY A 278 -23.30 13.17 1.80
C GLY A 278 -23.65 11.72 1.51
N ASN A 279 -23.91 11.41 0.24
CA ASN A 279 -24.24 10.04 -0.21
C ASN A 279 -22.98 9.18 -0.27
N VAL A 280 -22.81 8.31 0.73
CA VAL A 280 -21.59 7.51 0.91
C VAL A 280 -21.34 6.59 -0.29
N GLY A 281 -22.38 5.92 -0.82
CA GLY A 281 -22.23 5.03 -1.98
C GLY A 281 -21.71 5.78 -3.22
N LYS A 282 -22.37 6.91 -3.60
CA LYS A 282 -21.95 7.72 -4.75
C LYS A 282 -20.54 8.27 -4.56
N ASN A 283 -20.23 8.77 -3.37
CA ASN A 283 -18.93 9.36 -3.09
C ASN A 283 -17.81 8.32 -3.07
N THR A 284 -18.10 7.10 -2.61
CA THR A 284 -17.18 5.97 -2.69
C THR A 284 -16.89 5.61 -4.15
N VAL A 285 -17.92 5.49 -5.01
CA VAL A 285 -17.71 5.24 -6.46
C VAL A 285 -16.75 6.26 -7.02
N THR A 286 -17.06 7.55 -6.85
CA THR A 286 -16.28 8.64 -7.47
C THR A 286 -14.85 8.66 -6.94
N SER A 287 -14.63 8.51 -5.62
CA SER A 287 -13.31 8.60 -5.02
C SER A 287 -12.43 7.39 -5.35
N VAL A 288 -13.02 6.19 -5.35
CA VAL A 288 -12.27 4.95 -5.64
C VAL A 288 -11.96 4.84 -7.13
N LEU A 289 -12.88 5.21 -8.03
CA LEU A 289 -12.60 5.28 -9.46
C LEU A 289 -11.55 6.34 -9.78
N ALA A 290 -11.61 7.53 -9.17
CA ALA A 290 -10.58 8.54 -9.35
C ALA A 290 -9.21 8.02 -8.90
N GLY A 291 -9.14 7.35 -7.73
CA GLY A 291 -7.93 6.68 -7.26
C GLY A 291 -7.42 5.67 -8.26
N LEU A 292 -8.27 4.73 -8.69
CA LEU A 292 -7.91 3.67 -9.63
C LEU A 292 -7.41 4.21 -10.97
N VAL A 293 -8.09 5.21 -11.55
CA VAL A 293 -7.69 5.80 -12.85
C VAL A 293 -6.32 6.48 -12.74
N VAL A 294 -6.09 7.27 -11.69
CA VAL A 294 -4.78 7.93 -11.50
C VAL A 294 -3.68 6.90 -11.26
N VAL A 295 -3.92 5.87 -10.44
CA VAL A 295 -2.98 4.78 -10.22
C VAL A 295 -2.64 4.06 -11.53
N ALA A 296 -3.64 3.76 -12.34
CA ALA A 296 -3.45 3.11 -13.64
C ALA A 296 -2.66 3.98 -14.62
N LEU A 297 -3.00 5.28 -14.71
CA LEU A 297 -2.28 6.22 -15.58
C LEU A 297 -0.81 6.33 -15.17
N VAL A 298 -0.52 6.47 -13.89
CA VAL A 298 0.86 6.58 -13.42
C VAL A 298 1.62 5.28 -13.64
N ASN A 299 1.09 4.16 -13.21
CA ASN A 299 1.80 2.89 -13.25
C ASN A 299 1.88 2.25 -14.65
N SER A 300 0.97 2.59 -15.56
CA SER A 300 0.97 2.02 -16.90
C SER A 300 1.52 2.99 -17.95
N VAL A 301 0.87 4.13 -18.10
CA VAL A 301 1.19 5.08 -19.19
C VAL A 301 2.49 5.82 -18.89
N PHE A 302 2.62 6.35 -17.69
CA PHE A 302 3.78 7.14 -17.29
C PHE A 302 5.07 6.30 -17.32
N VAL A 303 5.03 5.13 -16.69
CA VAL A 303 6.16 4.19 -16.69
C VAL A 303 6.51 3.75 -18.12
N ALA A 304 5.49 3.44 -18.95
CA ALA A 304 5.72 3.07 -20.35
C ALA A 304 6.39 4.17 -21.16
N ILE A 305 5.97 5.45 -20.99
CA ILE A 305 6.58 6.59 -21.66
C ILE A 305 8.06 6.70 -21.26
N ILE A 306 8.36 6.67 -19.98
CA ILE A 306 9.73 6.86 -19.50
C ILE A 306 10.65 5.74 -19.95
N PHE A 307 10.25 4.49 -19.81
CA PHE A 307 11.05 3.36 -20.31
C PHE A 307 11.12 3.31 -21.85
N GLY A 308 10.09 3.82 -22.53
CA GLY A 308 10.14 4.01 -23.98
C GLY A 308 11.19 5.05 -24.40
N LEU A 309 11.33 6.14 -23.64
CA LEU A 309 12.31 7.19 -23.89
C LEU A 309 13.74 6.82 -23.49
N LEU A 310 13.92 6.10 -22.39
CA LEU A 310 15.24 5.80 -21.80
C LEU A 310 15.76 4.39 -22.14
N GLY A 311 14.94 3.54 -22.72
CA GLY A 311 15.28 2.17 -23.07
C GLY A 311 14.89 1.17 -21.97
N TRP A 312 14.11 0.16 -22.35
CA TRP A 312 13.79 -0.99 -21.50
C TRP A 312 14.93 -2.02 -21.56
N GLY A 313 15.33 -2.58 -20.42
CA GLY A 313 16.47 -3.50 -20.33
C GLY A 313 17.84 -2.80 -20.39
N GLY A 314 17.85 -1.45 -20.49
CA GLY A 314 19.06 -0.63 -20.54
C GLY A 314 19.55 -0.20 -19.16
N VAL A 315 20.22 0.96 -19.12
CA VAL A 315 20.87 1.51 -17.92
C VAL A 315 19.90 1.63 -16.74
N LEU A 316 18.71 2.19 -16.95
CA LEU A 316 17.76 2.43 -15.87
C LEU A 316 17.32 1.13 -15.18
N THR A 317 17.03 0.10 -15.96
CA THR A 317 16.59 -1.20 -15.45
C THR A 317 17.71 -1.92 -14.71
N ASN A 318 18.92 -1.92 -15.27
CA ASN A 318 20.11 -2.54 -14.65
C ASN A 318 20.51 -1.82 -13.36
N TRP A 319 20.47 -0.48 -13.34
CA TRP A 319 20.74 0.31 -12.14
C TRP A 319 19.73 0.01 -11.03
N GLY A 320 18.45 0.03 -11.34
CA GLY A 320 17.40 -0.31 -10.36
C GLY A 320 17.54 -1.74 -9.83
N TYR A 321 17.89 -2.70 -10.69
CA TYR A 321 18.17 -4.08 -10.26
C TYR A 321 19.35 -4.15 -9.30
N LEU A 322 20.48 -3.55 -9.66
CA LEU A 322 21.71 -3.55 -8.84
C LEU A 322 21.50 -2.85 -7.49
N PHE A 323 20.63 -1.86 -7.42
CA PHE A 323 20.25 -1.26 -6.13
C PHE A 323 19.66 -2.31 -5.17
N TRP A 324 18.72 -3.11 -5.65
CA TRP A 324 18.05 -4.12 -4.81
C TRP A 324 18.97 -5.25 -4.34
N VAL A 325 19.99 -5.57 -5.12
CA VAL A 325 21.00 -6.57 -4.73
C VAL A 325 22.19 -5.95 -3.97
N GLY A 326 22.11 -4.67 -3.61
CA GLY A 326 23.13 -3.98 -2.82
C GLY A 326 24.40 -3.63 -3.59
N GLN A 327 24.37 -3.57 -4.92
CA GLN A 327 25.51 -3.32 -5.81
C GLN A 327 25.31 -2.09 -6.71
N ALA A 328 24.42 -1.16 -6.31
CA ALA A 328 24.12 0.02 -7.11
C ALA A 328 25.35 0.93 -7.29
N PRO A 329 25.53 1.52 -8.49
CA PRO A 329 26.51 2.58 -8.71
C PRO A 329 26.11 3.86 -7.96
N MET A 330 26.95 4.92 -8.07
CA MET A 330 26.66 6.23 -7.50
C MET A 330 26.38 6.17 -5.99
N ASN A 331 27.33 5.68 -5.22
CA ASN A 331 27.23 5.57 -3.74
C ASN A 331 25.98 4.81 -3.24
N GLY A 332 25.46 3.87 -4.03
CA GLY A 332 24.29 3.10 -3.66
C GLY A 332 22.96 3.86 -3.80
N VAL A 333 22.92 4.93 -4.59
CA VAL A 333 21.70 5.73 -4.79
C VAL A 333 20.75 5.06 -5.78
N TRP A 334 19.49 5.21 -5.54
CA TRP A 334 18.42 4.66 -6.36
C TRP A 334 18.07 5.58 -7.55
N PRO A 335 17.68 5.04 -8.73
CA PRO A 335 17.30 5.84 -9.90
C PRO A 335 15.92 6.49 -9.75
N PHE A 336 15.79 7.46 -8.85
CA PHE A 336 14.57 8.23 -8.73
C PHE A 336 14.28 9.07 -9.98
N THR A 337 13.01 9.22 -10.30
CA THR A 337 12.58 9.98 -11.49
C THR A 337 13.20 11.37 -11.59
N PRO A 338 13.20 12.21 -10.53
CA PRO A 338 13.80 13.54 -10.64
C PRO A 338 15.32 13.50 -10.80
N LEU A 339 16.03 12.56 -10.15
CA LEU A 339 17.48 12.40 -10.34
C LEU A 339 17.81 12.05 -11.80
N VAL A 340 17.08 11.07 -12.37
CA VAL A 340 17.23 10.68 -13.78
C VAL A 340 16.91 11.85 -14.71
N ALA A 341 15.88 12.64 -14.41
CA ALA A 341 15.52 13.84 -15.16
C ALA A 341 16.62 14.91 -15.12
N ALA A 342 17.25 15.11 -13.95
CA ALA A 342 18.39 16.02 -13.80
C ALA A 342 19.60 15.58 -14.62
N MET A 343 19.88 14.28 -14.71
CA MET A 343 20.97 13.76 -15.56
C MET A 343 20.71 14.01 -17.04
N VAL A 344 19.47 13.81 -17.49
CA VAL A 344 19.09 14.04 -18.89
C VAL A 344 19.08 15.54 -19.26
N SER A 345 18.75 16.39 -18.32
CA SER A 345 18.61 17.84 -18.49
C SER A 345 19.32 18.63 -17.38
N PRO A 346 20.66 18.57 -17.29
CA PRO A 346 21.43 19.12 -16.16
C PRO A 346 21.26 20.64 -16.00
N ASN A 347 21.04 21.37 -17.08
CA ASN A 347 20.78 22.82 -17.03
C ASN A 347 19.48 23.19 -16.29
N LEU A 348 18.58 22.24 -16.11
CA LEU A 348 17.31 22.40 -15.40
C LEU A 348 17.27 21.58 -14.09
N ALA A 349 18.43 21.22 -13.54
CA ALA A 349 18.52 20.43 -12.32
C ALA A 349 17.77 21.02 -11.12
N VAL A 350 17.63 22.36 -11.06
CA VAL A 350 16.82 23.03 -10.01
C VAL A 350 15.35 22.61 -10.09
N VAL A 351 14.80 22.41 -11.30
CA VAL A 351 13.42 21.93 -11.48
C VAL A 351 13.28 20.48 -11.00
N ALA A 352 14.28 19.66 -11.33
CA ALA A 352 14.33 18.29 -10.83
C ALA A 352 14.46 18.23 -9.29
N PHE A 353 15.22 19.13 -8.69
CA PHE A 353 15.34 19.27 -7.24
C PHE A 353 14.00 19.60 -6.58
N ILE A 354 13.22 20.53 -7.18
CA ILE A 354 11.85 20.83 -6.70
C ILE A 354 10.95 19.59 -6.82
N ALA A 355 11.06 18.84 -7.91
CA ALA A 355 10.30 17.61 -8.10
C ALA A 355 10.64 16.55 -7.05
N GLU A 356 11.91 16.43 -6.64
CA GLU A 356 12.36 15.51 -5.59
C GLU A 356 11.82 15.90 -4.21
N ILE A 357 11.74 17.21 -3.89
CA ILE A 357 11.03 17.67 -2.68
C ILE A 357 9.57 17.21 -2.71
N GLY A 358 8.92 17.29 -3.86
CA GLY A 358 7.56 16.77 -4.05
C GLY A 358 7.46 15.27 -3.75
N ALA A 359 8.43 14.48 -4.17
CA ALA A 359 8.50 13.03 -3.91
C ALA A 359 8.70 12.73 -2.42
N ILE A 360 9.57 13.46 -1.74
CA ILE A 360 9.79 13.36 -0.29
C ILE A 360 8.47 13.65 0.45
N VAL A 361 7.80 14.76 0.13
CA VAL A 361 6.51 15.14 0.73
C VAL A 361 5.45 14.06 0.47
N ALA A 362 5.36 13.52 -0.74
CA ALA A 362 4.42 12.45 -1.08
C ALA A 362 4.65 11.20 -0.22
N ASN A 363 5.91 10.79 -0.02
CA ASN A 363 6.25 9.64 0.83
C ASN A 363 5.89 9.88 2.31
N ILE A 364 6.04 11.10 2.83
CA ILE A 364 5.57 11.45 4.19
C ILE A 364 4.04 11.38 4.27
N LEU A 365 3.33 11.82 3.23
CA LEU A 365 1.87 11.79 3.19
C LEU A 365 1.30 10.36 3.10
N ILE A 366 1.98 9.43 2.42
CA ILE A 366 1.63 8.00 2.47
C ILE A 366 1.65 7.50 3.92
N LEU A 367 2.72 7.78 4.65
CA LEU A 367 2.87 7.34 6.04
C LEU A 367 1.78 7.94 6.93
N SER A 368 1.40 9.22 6.71
CA SER A 368 0.27 9.85 7.36
C SER A 368 -1.07 9.17 7.02
N ALA A 369 -1.31 8.87 5.75
CA ALA A 369 -2.51 8.17 5.31
C ALA A 369 -2.64 6.78 5.93
N TRP A 370 -1.57 6.00 5.94
CA TRP A 370 -1.57 4.65 6.50
C TRP A 370 -1.69 4.65 8.03
N SER A 371 -1.11 5.63 8.71
CA SER A 371 -1.32 5.82 10.16
C SER A 371 -2.80 6.11 10.47
N ALA A 372 -3.45 6.92 9.63
CA ALA A 372 -4.87 7.18 9.72
C ALA A 372 -5.70 5.91 9.49
N LEU A 373 -5.37 5.09 8.47
CA LEU A 373 -6.05 3.80 8.18
C LEU A 373 -5.95 2.84 9.37
N ILE A 374 -4.72 2.58 9.87
CA ILE A 374 -4.50 1.70 11.03
C ILE A 374 -5.34 2.18 12.21
N SER A 375 -5.35 3.48 12.47
CA SER A 375 -6.12 4.03 13.58
C SER A 375 -7.62 3.76 13.47
N ARG A 376 -8.22 3.79 12.27
CA ARG A 376 -9.65 3.49 12.05
C ARG A 376 -9.95 2.00 12.17
N LEU A 377 -9.07 1.17 11.71
CA LEU A 377 -9.23 -0.27 11.78
C LEU A 377 -9.13 -0.77 13.23
N VAL A 378 -8.10 -0.35 13.96
CA VAL A 378 -7.92 -0.68 15.38
C VAL A 378 -9.04 -0.08 16.24
N PHE A 379 -9.53 1.13 15.90
CA PHE A 379 -10.71 1.73 16.51
C PHE A 379 -11.95 0.83 16.33
N ALA A 380 -12.19 0.32 15.12
CA ALA A 380 -13.34 -0.58 14.86
C ALA A 380 -13.25 -1.87 15.70
N TRP A 381 -12.08 -2.48 15.83
CA TRP A 381 -11.86 -3.63 16.70
C TRP A 381 -12.20 -3.36 18.17
N SER A 382 -11.84 -2.16 18.64
CA SER A 382 -12.14 -1.77 20.01
C SER A 382 -13.63 -1.51 20.23
N MET A 383 -14.33 -0.95 19.23
CA MET A 383 -15.79 -0.79 19.28
C MET A 383 -16.49 -2.13 19.41
N ASP A 384 -16.01 -3.16 18.75
CA ASP A 384 -16.51 -4.54 18.79
C ASP A 384 -15.95 -5.36 19.97
N ARG A 385 -15.27 -4.73 20.91
CA ARG A 385 -14.69 -5.37 22.12
C ARG A 385 -13.68 -6.49 21.83
N VAL A 386 -13.11 -6.53 20.63
CA VAL A 386 -12.02 -7.47 20.29
C VAL A 386 -10.74 -7.07 21.01
N ILE A 387 -10.51 -5.78 21.20
CA ILE A 387 -9.39 -5.23 21.97
C ILE A 387 -9.91 -4.26 23.04
N PRO A 388 -9.07 -3.87 24.02
CA PRO A 388 -9.51 -3.03 25.13
C PRO A 388 -10.19 -1.72 24.70
N SER A 389 -11.20 -1.29 25.43
CA SER A 389 -11.97 -0.07 25.17
C SER A 389 -11.17 1.23 25.18
N TRP A 390 -9.98 1.21 25.75
CA TRP A 390 -9.05 2.33 25.73
C TRP A 390 -8.71 2.80 24.30
N PHE A 391 -8.68 1.87 23.35
CA PHE A 391 -8.41 2.14 21.93
C PHE A 391 -9.60 2.79 21.21
N ALA A 392 -10.82 2.75 21.77
CA ALA A 392 -11.99 3.44 21.21
C ALA A 392 -12.08 4.93 21.58
N ALA A 393 -11.07 5.49 22.26
CA ALA A 393 -11.08 6.88 22.67
C ALA A 393 -10.87 7.84 21.48
N VAL A 394 -11.83 8.75 21.27
CA VAL A 394 -11.76 9.81 20.27
C VAL A 394 -11.53 11.13 20.97
N ASN A 395 -10.57 11.91 20.47
CA ASN A 395 -10.28 13.23 20.99
C ASN A 395 -11.42 14.21 20.66
N PRO A 396 -11.97 14.94 21.65
CA PRO A 396 -13.13 15.83 21.44
C PRO A 396 -12.84 17.00 20.48
N ARG A 397 -11.60 17.47 20.40
CA ARG A 397 -11.20 18.63 19.56
C ARG A 397 -10.94 18.20 18.12
N THR A 398 -10.13 17.17 17.92
CA THR A 398 -9.72 16.70 16.58
C THR A 398 -10.71 15.75 15.93
N LYS A 399 -11.64 15.17 16.73
CA LYS A 399 -12.58 14.13 16.29
C LYS A 399 -11.87 12.91 15.66
N SER A 400 -10.65 12.62 16.13
CA SER A 400 -9.78 11.54 15.65
C SER A 400 -9.29 10.68 16.82
N PRO A 401 -9.01 9.39 16.62
CA PRO A 401 -8.44 8.51 17.64
C PRO A 401 -6.93 8.74 17.79
N ILE A 402 -6.53 9.91 18.33
CA ILE A 402 -5.12 10.36 18.42
C ILE A 402 -4.22 9.35 19.14
N ARG A 403 -4.72 8.64 20.15
CA ARG A 403 -3.93 7.60 20.84
C ARG A 403 -3.43 6.53 19.89
N LEU A 404 -4.25 6.15 18.91
CA LEU A 404 -3.91 5.15 17.90
C LEU A 404 -2.91 5.71 16.87
N VAL A 405 -3.02 7.00 16.54
CA VAL A 405 -2.02 7.68 15.69
C VAL A 405 -0.66 7.71 16.38
N VAL A 406 -0.61 8.01 17.67
CA VAL A 406 0.64 7.99 18.45
C VAL A 406 1.24 6.57 18.46
N LEU A 407 0.42 5.53 18.65
CA LEU A 407 0.91 4.14 18.58
C LEU A 407 1.44 3.79 17.18
N ALA A 408 0.77 4.25 16.12
CA ALA A 408 1.28 4.08 14.76
C ALA A 408 2.63 4.81 14.57
N CYS A 409 2.80 6.01 15.13
CA CYS A 409 4.07 6.74 15.12
C CYS A 409 5.19 6.00 15.86
N VAL A 410 4.90 5.40 17.00
CA VAL A 410 5.87 4.54 17.71
C VAL A 410 6.26 3.34 16.83
N ALA A 411 5.28 2.70 16.19
CA ALA A 411 5.54 1.60 15.27
C ALA A 411 6.37 2.04 14.06
N ILE A 412 6.12 3.24 13.50
CA ILE A 412 6.95 3.84 12.43
C ILE A 412 8.41 3.89 12.86
N PHE A 413 8.70 4.46 14.02
CA PHE A 413 10.07 4.58 14.53
C PHE A 413 10.74 3.22 14.70
N VAL A 414 10.09 2.32 15.45
CA VAL A 414 10.64 1.00 15.76
C VAL A 414 10.90 0.19 14.49
N LEU A 415 9.92 0.14 13.59
CA LEU A 415 10.03 -0.66 12.35
C LEU A 415 11.07 -0.08 11.39
N SER A 416 11.18 1.24 11.28
CA SER A 416 12.20 1.89 10.43
C SER A 416 13.60 1.58 10.93
N VAL A 417 13.82 1.66 12.24
CA VAL A 417 15.10 1.33 12.86
C VAL A 417 15.43 -0.16 12.69
N LEU A 418 14.48 -1.06 12.95
CA LEU A 418 14.68 -2.50 12.75
C LEU A 418 14.99 -2.85 11.28
N THR A 419 14.30 -2.20 10.34
CA THR A 419 14.56 -2.39 8.91
C THR A 419 15.96 -1.90 8.54
N SER A 420 16.41 -0.77 9.11
CA SER A 420 17.77 -0.25 8.91
C SER A 420 18.85 -1.14 9.53
N LEU A 421 18.55 -1.89 10.59
CA LEU A 421 19.49 -2.80 11.25
C LEU A 421 19.70 -4.13 10.51
N GLY A 422 19.06 -4.33 9.38
CA GLY A 422 19.31 -5.49 8.52
C GLY A 422 18.11 -6.38 8.26
N ALA A 423 16.88 -5.90 8.53
CA ALA A 423 15.70 -6.59 8.01
C ALA A 423 15.74 -6.49 6.47
N ASN A 424 15.92 -7.63 5.82
CA ASN A 424 15.99 -7.70 4.37
C ASN A 424 14.69 -7.16 3.76
N PRO A 425 14.72 -6.11 2.93
CA PRO A 425 13.53 -5.54 2.31
C PRO A 425 12.71 -6.57 1.54
N THR A 426 13.35 -7.56 0.93
CA THR A 426 12.68 -8.64 0.20
C THR A 426 11.84 -9.51 1.14
N VAL A 427 12.36 -9.87 2.32
CA VAL A 427 11.58 -10.60 3.35
C VAL A 427 10.37 -9.80 3.76
N THR A 428 10.53 -8.48 3.96
CA THR A 428 9.44 -7.58 4.35
C THR A 428 8.37 -7.52 3.26
N ILE A 429 8.75 -7.43 1.98
CA ILE A 429 7.81 -7.43 0.86
C ILE A 429 7.04 -8.75 0.81
N TRP A 430 7.70 -9.90 0.87
CA TRP A 430 7.04 -11.20 0.88
C TRP A 430 6.07 -11.34 2.05
N PHE A 431 6.51 -10.98 3.26
CA PHE A 431 5.66 -10.96 4.44
C PHE A 431 4.40 -10.11 4.23
N THR A 432 4.55 -8.88 3.75
CA THR A 432 3.43 -7.94 3.61
C THR A 432 2.43 -8.40 2.56
N VAL A 433 2.89 -8.93 1.43
CA VAL A 433 1.99 -9.38 0.36
C VAL A 433 1.21 -10.63 0.78
N ILE A 434 1.86 -11.58 1.46
CA ILE A 434 1.16 -12.78 1.95
C ILE A 434 0.18 -12.41 3.08
N MET A 435 0.54 -11.49 3.98
CA MET A 435 -0.37 -11.02 5.03
C MET A 435 -1.62 -10.33 4.46
N ALA A 436 -1.52 -9.70 3.29
CA ALA A 436 -2.65 -9.06 2.61
C ALA A 436 -3.61 -10.05 1.93
N ILE A 437 -3.30 -11.34 1.88
CA ILE A 437 -4.08 -12.32 1.09
C ILE A 437 -5.57 -12.30 1.42
N LEU A 438 -5.95 -12.25 2.70
CA LEU A 438 -7.35 -12.19 3.10
C LEU A 438 -8.02 -10.89 2.64
N THR A 439 -7.32 -9.76 2.72
CA THR A 439 -7.82 -8.46 2.25
C THR A 439 -8.16 -8.47 0.76
N TRP A 440 -7.44 -9.27 -0.04
CA TRP A 440 -7.72 -9.41 -1.45
C TRP A 440 -8.82 -10.44 -1.76
N PHE A 441 -8.89 -11.55 -1.01
CA PHE A 441 -9.87 -12.60 -1.26
C PHE A 441 -11.24 -12.32 -0.64
N MET A 442 -11.29 -11.77 0.56
CA MET A 442 -12.55 -11.61 1.31
C MET A 442 -13.59 -10.71 0.64
N PRO A 443 -13.26 -9.63 -0.06
CA PRO A 443 -14.28 -8.86 -0.80
C PRO A 443 -15.08 -9.72 -1.78
N GLY A 444 -14.42 -10.62 -2.51
CA GLY A 444 -15.09 -11.58 -3.40
C GLY A 444 -15.99 -12.57 -2.66
N VAL A 445 -15.49 -13.12 -1.54
CA VAL A 445 -16.27 -14.01 -0.68
C VAL A 445 -17.50 -13.29 -0.12
N ASN A 446 -17.33 -12.06 0.37
CA ASN A 446 -18.43 -11.23 0.88
C ASN A 446 -19.47 -10.93 -0.21
N ALA A 447 -19.03 -10.65 -1.45
CA ALA A 447 -19.92 -10.42 -2.57
C ALA A 447 -20.78 -11.65 -2.91
N ILE A 448 -20.20 -12.85 -2.81
CA ILE A 448 -20.93 -14.11 -3.01
C ILE A 448 -21.94 -14.34 -1.88
N LEU A 449 -21.53 -14.17 -0.63
CA LEU A 449 -22.32 -14.57 0.53
C LEU A 449 -23.38 -13.55 0.95
N LEU A 450 -23.20 -12.26 0.67
CA LEU A 450 -24.11 -11.19 1.09
C LEU A 450 -25.58 -11.45 0.77
N PRO A 451 -25.97 -11.85 -0.47
CA PRO A 451 -27.37 -12.08 -0.82
C PRO A 451 -28.02 -13.24 -0.05
N PHE A 452 -27.22 -14.18 0.44
CA PHE A 452 -27.71 -15.40 1.08
C PHE A 452 -27.70 -15.32 2.60
N ARG A 453 -26.65 -14.73 3.20
CA ARG A 453 -26.47 -14.66 4.66
C ARG A 453 -27.06 -13.40 5.28
N ARG A 454 -27.07 -12.28 4.55
CA ARG A 454 -27.52 -10.98 5.05
C ARG A 454 -28.51 -10.36 4.04
N LYS A 455 -29.64 -11.04 3.86
CA LYS A 455 -30.72 -10.58 2.99
C LYS A 455 -31.22 -9.19 3.39
N ASP A 456 -31.28 -8.93 4.69
CA ASP A 456 -31.63 -7.64 5.29
C ASP A 456 -30.75 -6.49 4.74
N LEU A 457 -29.45 -6.70 4.65
CA LEU A 457 -28.53 -5.72 4.09
C LEU A 457 -28.54 -5.71 2.55
N PHE A 458 -28.70 -6.88 1.93
CA PHE A 458 -28.70 -6.97 0.47
C PHE A 458 -29.92 -6.26 -0.16
N GLU A 459 -31.04 -6.16 0.51
CA GLU A 459 -32.21 -5.38 0.07
C GLU A 459 -31.90 -3.88 -0.03
N LEU A 460 -30.93 -3.38 0.74
CA LEU A 460 -30.42 -2.01 0.68
C LEU A 460 -29.35 -1.79 -0.40
N ALA A 461 -28.91 -2.88 -1.07
CA ALA A 461 -27.87 -2.80 -2.08
C ALA A 461 -28.33 -2.00 -3.31
N PRO A 462 -27.40 -1.36 -4.03
CA PRO A 462 -27.71 -0.68 -5.28
C PRO A 462 -28.46 -1.56 -6.27
N SER A 463 -29.37 -1.00 -7.03
CA SER A 463 -30.25 -1.76 -7.95
C SER A 463 -29.49 -2.62 -8.94
N TRP A 464 -28.34 -2.17 -9.43
CA TRP A 464 -27.49 -2.93 -10.34
C TRP A 464 -26.95 -4.22 -9.71
N ALA A 465 -26.61 -4.23 -8.42
CA ALA A 465 -26.09 -5.41 -7.71
C ALA A 465 -27.14 -6.52 -7.57
N ARG A 466 -28.43 -6.14 -7.56
CA ARG A 466 -29.58 -7.03 -7.48
C ARG A 466 -30.08 -7.53 -8.84
N LYS A 467 -29.52 -7.02 -9.95
CA LYS A 467 -29.85 -7.51 -11.29
C LYS A 467 -29.41 -8.97 -11.46
N LYS A 468 -30.13 -9.70 -12.27
CA LYS A 468 -29.77 -11.06 -12.67
C LYS A 468 -29.15 -11.04 -14.06
N VAL A 469 -28.05 -11.75 -14.22
CA VAL A 469 -27.38 -12.03 -15.49
C VAL A 469 -27.41 -13.53 -15.68
N PHE A 470 -28.02 -13.99 -16.78
CA PHE A 470 -28.28 -15.42 -17.02
C PHE A 470 -28.98 -16.14 -15.84
N GLY A 471 -29.91 -15.47 -15.17
CA GLY A 471 -30.66 -16.03 -14.04
C GLY A 471 -29.93 -15.96 -12.69
N VAL A 472 -28.65 -15.60 -12.63
CA VAL A 472 -27.84 -15.48 -11.41
C VAL A 472 -27.68 -14.01 -11.03
N LEU A 473 -27.66 -13.71 -9.73
CA LEU A 473 -27.43 -12.35 -9.23
C LEU A 473 -26.03 -11.84 -9.65
N LEU A 474 -25.98 -10.60 -10.12
CA LEU A 474 -24.74 -10.01 -10.64
C LEU A 474 -23.63 -9.92 -9.58
N LEU A 475 -23.96 -9.55 -8.35
CA LEU A 475 -22.95 -9.38 -7.30
C LEU A 475 -22.17 -10.67 -6.99
N PRO A 476 -22.79 -11.83 -6.77
CA PRO A 476 -22.08 -13.11 -6.66
C PRO A 476 -21.23 -13.45 -7.89
N VAL A 477 -21.71 -13.15 -9.10
CA VAL A 477 -20.91 -13.38 -10.33
C VAL A 477 -19.61 -12.57 -10.29
N LEU A 478 -19.68 -11.27 -9.94
CA LEU A 478 -18.50 -10.43 -9.76
C LEU A 478 -17.56 -10.99 -8.69
N GLY A 479 -18.13 -11.50 -7.59
CA GLY A 479 -17.35 -12.14 -6.52
C GLY A 479 -16.58 -13.37 -7.01
N VAL A 480 -17.23 -14.24 -7.79
CA VAL A 480 -16.59 -15.43 -8.39
C VAL A 480 -15.49 -15.03 -9.37
N VAL A 481 -15.76 -14.08 -10.27
CA VAL A 481 -14.77 -13.56 -11.23
C VAL A 481 -13.53 -13.02 -10.49
N TRP A 482 -13.74 -12.24 -9.41
CA TRP A 482 -12.65 -11.73 -8.61
C TRP A 482 -11.84 -12.83 -7.92
N ILE A 483 -12.49 -13.82 -7.30
CA ILE A 483 -11.81 -14.93 -6.64
C ILE A 483 -11.00 -15.77 -7.64
N LEU A 484 -11.56 -16.10 -8.81
CA LEU A 484 -10.85 -16.85 -9.84
C LEU A 484 -9.61 -16.10 -10.33
N PHE A 485 -9.73 -14.78 -10.50
CA PHE A 485 -8.59 -13.93 -10.83
C PHE A 485 -7.52 -13.98 -9.73
N MET A 486 -7.90 -13.84 -8.47
CA MET A 486 -6.96 -13.89 -7.35
C MET A 486 -6.28 -15.27 -7.20
N VAL A 487 -7.02 -16.37 -7.42
CA VAL A 487 -6.45 -17.72 -7.42
C VAL A 487 -5.40 -17.87 -8.54
N TRP A 488 -5.71 -17.37 -9.73
CA TRP A 488 -4.77 -17.38 -10.84
C TRP A 488 -3.53 -16.52 -10.54
N ASP A 489 -3.73 -15.31 -10.10
CA ASP A 489 -2.67 -14.34 -9.87
C ASP A 489 -1.74 -14.77 -8.70
N TYR A 490 -2.30 -15.13 -7.55
CA TYR A 490 -1.51 -15.65 -6.42
C TYR A 490 -0.88 -17.02 -6.72
N GLY A 491 -1.58 -17.87 -7.47
CA GLY A 491 -1.06 -19.17 -7.89
C GLY A 491 0.24 -19.04 -8.69
N ILE A 492 0.25 -18.14 -9.66
CA ILE A 492 1.43 -17.90 -10.50
C ILE A 492 2.50 -17.11 -9.73
N SER A 493 2.11 -16.12 -8.95
CA SER A 493 3.04 -15.16 -8.35
C SER A 493 3.73 -15.65 -7.09
N PHE A 494 3.05 -16.49 -6.31
CA PHE A 494 3.54 -16.92 -5.01
C PHE A 494 3.69 -18.44 -4.92
N VAL A 495 2.69 -19.20 -5.35
CA VAL A 495 2.71 -20.66 -5.22
C VAL A 495 3.71 -21.28 -6.19
N ALA A 496 3.69 -20.92 -7.46
CA ALA A 496 4.59 -21.50 -8.46
C ALA A 496 6.08 -21.17 -8.18
N PRO A 497 6.46 -19.91 -7.85
CA PRO A 497 7.82 -19.60 -7.47
C PRO A 497 8.27 -20.28 -6.19
N PHE A 498 7.38 -20.39 -5.19
CA PHE A 498 7.68 -21.11 -3.95
C PHE A 498 7.99 -22.58 -4.26
N VAL A 499 7.14 -23.25 -5.01
CA VAL A 499 7.34 -24.65 -5.43
C VAL A 499 8.65 -24.78 -6.21
N SER A 500 8.91 -23.89 -7.17
CA SER A 500 10.15 -23.88 -7.95
C SER A 500 11.39 -23.68 -7.08
N ALA A 501 11.36 -22.74 -6.14
CA ALA A 501 12.48 -22.47 -5.22
C ALA A 501 12.76 -23.68 -4.32
N VAL A 502 11.73 -24.34 -3.81
CA VAL A 502 11.88 -25.52 -2.96
C VAL A 502 12.40 -26.73 -3.75
N THR A 503 11.94 -26.91 -5.00
CA THR A 503 12.30 -28.09 -5.80
C THR A 503 13.66 -27.97 -6.48
N SER A 504 14.08 -26.76 -6.87
CA SER A 504 15.31 -26.55 -7.66
C SER A 504 16.56 -26.23 -6.85
N ALA A 505 16.44 -25.43 -5.79
CA ALA A 505 17.58 -24.94 -5.02
C ALA A 505 17.54 -25.33 -3.52
N GLY A 506 16.50 -26.01 -3.08
CA GLY A 506 16.22 -26.13 -1.66
C GLY A 506 15.94 -24.76 -1.02
N LEU A 507 15.78 -24.74 0.30
CA LEU A 507 15.55 -23.48 1.05
C LEU A 507 16.84 -22.70 1.37
N SER A 508 17.97 -23.10 0.80
CA SER A 508 19.30 -22.55 1.12
C SER A 508 19.73 -21.33 0.32
N GLY A 509 19.06 -21.04 -0.83
CA GLY A 509 19.35 -19.84 -1.63
C GLY A 509 18.68 -18.58 -1.08
N PHE A 510 19.14 -17.39 -1.50
CA PHE A 510 18.59 -16.09 -1.08
C PHE A 510 17.06 -15.99 -1.24
N ALA A 511 16.53 -16.42 -2.38
CA ALA A 511 15.08 -16.46 -2.63
C ALA A 511 14.37 -17.44 -1.68
N GLY A 512 14.93 -18.64 -1.48
CA GLY A 512 14.41 -19.64 -0.54
C GLY A 512 14.41 -19.13 0.90
N TYR A 513 15.48 -18.45 1.32
CA TYR A 513 15.57 -17.82 2.64
C TYR A 513 14.51 -16.70 2.83
N ALA A 514 14.38 -15.80 1.86
CA ALA A 514 13.42 -14.71 1.95
C ALA A 514 11.98 -15.20 1.99
N ILE A 515 11.63 -16.19 1.15
CA ILE A 515 10.29 -16.79 1.09
C ILE A 515 9.99 -17.56 2.38
N SER A 516 10.90 -18.43 2.83
CA SER A 516 10.68 -19.25 4.02
C SER A 516 10.57 -18.39 5.28
N THR A 517 11.43 -17.39 5.44
CA THR A 517 11.39 -16.46 6.58
C THR A 517 10.10 -15.64 6.56
N GLY A 518 9.68 -15.15 5.39
CA GLY A 518 8.41 -14.43 5.21
C GLY A 518 7.20 -15.29 5.59
N ILE A 519 7.14 -16.54 5.14
CA ILE A 519 6.05 -17.47 5.46
C ILE A 519 6.02 -17.80 6.96
N VAL A 520 7.16 -18.08 7.58
CA VAL A 520 7.24 -18.34 9.04
C VAL A 520 6.73 -17.12 9.80
N ALA A 521 7.16 -15.92 9.43
CA ALA A 521 6.68 -14.68 10.04
C ALA A 521 5.16 -14.51 9.90
N VAL A 522 4.58 -14.83 8.73
CA VAL A 522 3.13 -14.82 8.50
C VAL A 522 2.41 -15.81 9.41
N ILE A 523 2.90 -17.03 9.49
CA ILE A 523 2.29 -18.07 10.34
C ILE A 523 2.31 -17.64 11.81
N VAL A 524 3.47 -17.23 12.33
CA VAL A 524 3.61 -16.76 13.72
C VAL A 524 2.69 -15.57 14.00
N THR A 525 2.66 -14.60 13.11
CA THR A 525 1.80 -13.40 13.26
C THR A 525 0.32 -13.76 13.29
N ASN A 526 -0.13 -14.68 12.43
CA ASN A 526 -1.52 -15.13 12.43
C ASN A 526 -1.88 -15.99 13.65
N ILE A 527 -0.96 -16.80 14.18
CA ILE A 527 -1.15 -17.53 15.45
C ILE A 527 -1.34 -16.54 16.61
N ILE A 528 -0.53 -15.47 16.66
CA ILE A 528 -0.69 -14.40 17.65
C ILE A 528 -2.07 -13.73 17.49
N GLY A 529 -2.46 -13.39 16.28
CA GLY A 529 -3.78 -12.82 15.99
C GLY A 529 -4.93 -13.73 16.46
N ALA A 530 -4.85 -15.02 16.16
CA ALA A 530 -5.82 -16.01 16.60
C ALA A 530 -5.87 -16.12 18.15
N ALA A 531 -4.71 -16.15 18.81
CA ALA A 531 -4.64 -16.16 20.26
C ALA A 531 -5.32 -14.94 20.89
N ILE A 532 -5.07 -13.73 20.36
CA ILE A 532 -5.72 -12.49 20.81
C ILE A 532 -7.25 -12.62 20.68
N TRP A 533 -7.75 -13.13 19.57
CA TRP A 533 -9.18 -13.35 19.36
C TRP A 533 -9.80 -14.26 20.41
N PHE A 534 -9.22 -15.42 20.63
CA PHE A 534 -9.75 -16.39 21.60
C PHE A 534 -9.67 -15.90 23.04
N VAL A 535 -8.60 -15.20 23.41
CA VAL A 535 -8.46 -14.55 24.72
C VAL A 535 -9.55 -13.48 24.90
N SER A 536 -9.78 -12.66 23.86
CA SER A 536 -10.83 -11.65 23.87
C SER A 536 -12.23 -12.25 24.02
N LYS A 537 -12.54 -13.30 23.24
CA LYS A 537 -13.81 -14.04 23.35
C LYS A 537 -14.02 -14.58 24.76
N TRP A 538 -13.02 -15.23 25.34
CA TRP A 538 -13.05 -15.76 26.70
C TRP A 538 -13.23 -14.64 27.75
N HIS A 539 -12.50 -13.54 27.64
CA HIS A 539 -12.61 -12.41 28.55
C HIS A 539 -13.99 -11.75 28.52
N ASN A 540 -14.56 -11.53 27.34
CA ASN A 540 -15.90 -10.97 27.19
C ASN A 540 -16.97 -11.93 27.74
N LYS A 541 -16.83 -13.24 27.51
CA LYS A 541 -17.72 -14.25 28.09
C LYS A 541 -17.71 -14.22 29.63
N LYS A 542 -16.52 -14.09 30.25
CA LYS A 542 -16.41 -13.93 31.71
C LYS A 542 -17.11 -12.67 32.23
N LYS A 543 -17.20 -11.63 31.44
CA LYS A 543 -17.92 -10.39 31.76
C LYS A 543 -19.43 -10.47 31.48
N GLY A 544 -19.96 -11.60 31.05
CA GLY A 544 -21.36 -11.78 30.69
C GLY A 544 -21.78 -11.04 29.41
N ILE A 545 -20.81 -10.71 28.52
CA ILE A 545 -21.07 -10.06 27.24
C ILE A 545 -21.29 -11.16 26.20
N ALA A 546 -22.43 -11.10 25.50
CA ALA A 546 -22.72 -11.95 24.35
C ALA A 546 -21.88 -11.50 23.14
N PHE A 547 -20.62 -11.94 23.14
CA PHE A 547 -19.61 -11.45 22.20
C PHE A 547 -19.98 -11.68 20.72
N GLU A 548 -20.61 -12.80 20.42
CA GLU A 548 -21.03 -13.15 19.05
C GLU A 548 -22.19 -12.29 18.56
N ASP A 549 -23.08 -11.85 19.46
CA ASP A 549 -24.23 -11.00 19.09
C ASP A 549 -23.82 -9.60 18.65
N ILE A 550 -22.62 -9.15 19.00
CA ILE A 550 -22.05 -7.89 18.52
C ILE A 550 -22.01 -7.86 16.99
N PHE A 551 -21.67 -8.98 16.38
CA PHE A 551 -21.47 -9.08 14.94
C PHE A 551 -22.76 -9.27 14.13
N ASN A 552 -23.88 -9.51 14.81
CA ASN A 552 -25.21 -9.49 14.19
C ASN A 552 -25.71 -8.07 13.90
N GLN A 553 -25.09 -7.06 14.51
CA GLN A 553 -25.44 -5.65 14.37
C GLN A 553 -24.32 -4.85 13.72
N LEU A 554 -24.70 -3.74 13.07
CA LEU A 554 -23.71 -2.78 12.57
C LEU A 554 -23.16 -1.92 13.71
N PRO A 555 -21.85 -1.60 13.72
CA PRO A 555 -21.28 -0.71 14.73
C PRO A 555 -21.99 0.64 14.74
N PRO A 556 -22.11 1.31 15.89
CA PRO A 556 -22.69 2.65 15.97
C PRO A 556 -21.85 3.66 15.17
N GLN A 557 -22.54 4.68 14.66
CA GLN A 557 -21.97 5.74 13.84
C GLN A 557 -21.69 6.99 14.65
#